data_4661b7c1755d9c0a87a7807d3cdce858
#
_entry.id   4661b7c1755d9c0a87a7807d3cdce858
#
_cell.length_a   1.000
_cell.length_b   1.000
_cell.length_c   1.000
_cell.angle_alpha   90.00
_cell.angle_beta   90.00
_cell.angle_gamma   90.00
#
_symmetry.space_group_name_H-M   'P 1'
#
loop_
_entity.id
_entity.type
_entity.pdbx_description
1 polymer ?
#
loop_
_entity_poly.entity_id
_entity_poly.type
_entity_poly.pdbx_seq_one_letter_code
_entity_poly.pdbx_strand_id
1 'polypeptide(L)'
;MQTQEQIENLQAIQQDVEIVDLDSPFKIGGQEIKSVEVRKPSVIALRKVRIADILNGDVNSICTLLPLCTTNPTLTKQQLDTLVDPVDIIQMGSAIITFLQPKSVRAEIALQQ
;
A
#
# COMPACT_ATOMS: atom_id res chain seq x y z
N MET A 1 -15.38 22.24 -7.89
CA MET A 1 -15.64 21.05 -8.72
C MET A 1 -14.49 20.07 -8.57
N GLN A 2 -14.79 18.79 -8.34
CA GLN A 2 -13.75 17.78 -8.18
C GLN A 2 -13.23 17.34 -9.55
N THR A 3 -11.94 17.07 -9.63
CA THR A 3 -11.33 16.48 -10.83
C THR A 3 -11.66 14.99 -10.91
N GLN A 4 -11.48 14.41 -12.10
CA GLN A 4 -11.67 12.97 -12.29
C GLN A 4 -10.72 12.17 -11.38
N GLU A 5 -9.48 12.62 -11.25
CA GLU A 5 -8.50 11.98 -10.37
C GLU A 5 -8.95 12.01 -8.91
N GLN A 6 -9.49 13.13 -8.43
CA GLN A 6 -10.01 13.24 -7.07
C GLN A 6 -11.19 12.30 -6.84
N ILE A 7 -12.08 12.16 -7.82
CA ILE A 7 -13.22 11.24 -7.74
C ILE A 7 -12.73 9.80 -7.66
N GLU A 8 -11.76 9.41 -8.49
CA GLU A 8 -11.17 8.07 -8.47
C GLU A 8 -10.48 7.78 -7.15
N ASN A 9 -9.76 8.75 -6.59
CA ASN A 9 -9.10 8.61 -5.29
C ASN A 9 -10.13 8.38 -4.17
N LEU A 10 -11.23 9.11 -4.18
CA LEU A 10 -12.29 8.92 -3.20
C LEU A 10 -12.96 7.56 -3.31
N GLN A 11 -13.16 7.08 -4.55
CA GLN A 11 -13.73 5.74 -4.77
C GLN A 11 -12.78 4.65 -4.26
N ALA A 12 -11.49 4.79 -4.50
CA ALA A 12 -10.48 3.85 -4.01
C ALA A 12 -10.46 3.80 -2.47
N ILE A 13 -10.57 4.97 -1.82
CA ILE A 13 -10.64 5.05 -0.35
C ILE A 13 -11.87 4.30 0.17
N GLN A 14 -13.02 4.47 -0.49
CA GLN A 14 -14.25 3.79 -0.10
C GLN A 14 -14.15 2.27 -0.26
N GLN A 15 -13.34 1.79 -1.21
CA GLN A 15 -13.13 0.37 -1.45
C GLN A 15 -11.99 -0.21 -0.61
N ASP A 16 -11.32 0.63 0.19
CA ASP A 16 -10.18 0.25 1.03
C ASP A 16 -9.05 -0.39 0.22
N VAL A 17 -8.84 0.10 -1.00
CA VAL A 17 -7.81 -0.37 -1.92
C VAL A 17 -7.06 0.84 -2.48
N GLU A 18 -5.75 0.74 -2.60
CA GLU A 18 -4.94 1.72 -3.30
C GLU A 18 -4.01 1.01 -4.28
N ILE A 19 -3.99 1.49 -5.53
CA ILE A 19 -3.08 0.96 -6.54
C ILE A 19 -1.80 1.79 -6.48
N VAL A 20 -0.69 1.11 -6.17
CA VAL A 20 0.62 1.74 -6.10
C VAL A 20 1.37 1.44 -7.38
N ASP A 21 1.67 2.50 -8.15
CA ASP A 21 2.49 2.37 -9.35
C ASP A 21 3.96 2.26 -8.92
N LEU A 22 4.65 1.25 -9.43
CA LEU A 22 6.03 0.99 -9.04
C LEU A 22 6.99 1.94 -9.75
N ASP A 23 7.90 2.51 -8.98
CA ASP A 23 9.01 3.31 -9.52
C ASP A 23 9.97 2.41 -10.32
N SER A 24 10.17 1.18 -9.87
CA SER A 24 11.03 0.19 -10.52
C SER A 24 10.26 -1.11 -10.74
N PRO A 25 9.55 -1.25 -11.88
CA PRO A 25 8.85 -2.49 -12.19
C PRO A 25 9.79 -3.71 -12.19
N PHE A 26 9.25 -4.86 -11.84
CA PHE A 26 10.00 -6.12 -11.79
C PHE A 26 9.18 -7.24 -12.43
N LYS A 27 9.78 -8.43 -12.58
CA LYS A 27 9.12 -9.56 -13.24
C LYS A 27 8.89 -10.70 -12.26
N ILE A 28 7.72 -11.32 -12.39
CA ILE A 28 7.37 -12.56 -11.69
C ILE A 28 6.96 -13.56 -12.78
N GLY A 29 7.69 -14.67 -12.91
CA GLY A 29 7.38 -15.71 -13.88
C GLY A 29 7.34 -15.20 -15.32
N GLY A 30 8.20 -14.25 -15.65
CA GLY A 30 8.25 -13.65 -16.98
C GLY A 30 7.25 -12.54 -17.24
N GLN A 31 6.32 -12.30 -16.32
CA GLN A 31 5.33 -11.23 -16.44
C GLN A 31 5.84 -9.98 -15.74
N GLU A 32 5.81 -8.84 -16.43
CA GLU A 32 6.21 -7.56 -15.84
C GLU A 32 5.13 -7.04 -14.90
N ILE A 33 5.55 -6.69 -13.69
CA ILE A 33 4.69 -6.11 -12.66
C ILE A 33 5.00 -4.62 -12.59
N LYS A 34 4.00 -3.79 -12.92
CA LYS A 34 4.13 -2.33 -12.95
C LYS A 34 3.40 -1.66 -11.81
N SER A 35 2.47 -2.36 -11.18
CA SER A 35 1.69 -1.83 -10.06
C SER A 35 1.29 -2.95 -9.14
N VAL A 36 0.96 -2.60 -7.90
CA VAL A 36 0.49 -3.52 -6.86
C VAL A 36 -0.72 -2.90 -6.19
N GLU A 37 -1.76 -3.69 -5.98
CA GLU A 37 -2.91 -3.25 -5.18
C GLU A 37 -2.62 -3.47 -3.71
N VAL A 38 -2.66 -2.39 -2.94
CA VAL A 38 -2.50 -2.43 -1.48
C VAL A 38 -3.86 -2.26 -0.84
N ARG A 39 -4.23 -3.21 0.01
CA ARG A 39 -5.51 -3.20 0.71
C ARG A 39 -5.34 -2.78 2.16
N LYS A 40 -6.40 -2.22 2.73
CA LYS A 40 -6.44 -1.86 4.14
C LYS A 40 -6.14 -3.10 4.99
N PRO A 41 -5.18 -3.03 5.94
CA PRO A 41 -4.89 -4.16 6.82
C PRO A 41 -6.09 -4.52 7.69
N SER A 42 -6.30 -5.82 7.88
CA SER A 42 -7.28 -6.31 8.84
C SER A 42 -6.73 -6.19 10.28
N VAL A 43 -7.61 -6.29 11.27
CA VAL A 43 -7.19 -6.29 12.68
C VAL A 43 -6.25 -7.47 12.95
N ILE A 44 -6.51 -8.63 12.34
CA ILE A 44 -5.65 -9.81 12.51
C ILE A 44 -4.25 -9.52 11.97
N ALA A 45 -4.15 -8.87 10.82
CA ALA A 45 -2.86 -8.48 10.24
C ALA A 45 -2.13 -7.48 11.16
N LEU A 46 -2.84 -6.47 11.66
CA LEU A 46 -2.26 -5.44 12.52
C LEU A 46 -1.73 -6.00 13.84
N ARG A 47 -2.29 -7.10 14.33
CA ARG A 47 -1.81 -7.76 15.55
C ARG A 47 -0.42 -8.34 15.43
N LYS A 48 0.08 -8.50 14.20
CA LYS A 48 1.42 -9.06 13.96
C LYS A 48 2.52 -8.02 14.06
N VAL A 49 2.17 -6.74 14.19
CA VAL A 49 3.12 -5.63 14.25
C VAL A 49 2.71 -4.67 15.37
N ARG A 50 3.61 -3.73 15.68
CA ARG A 50 3.29 -2.61 16.57
C ARG A 50 2.86 -1.42 15.74
N ILE A 51 1.74 -0.80 16.09
CA ILE A 51 1.23 0.37 15.37
C ILE A 51 2.26 1.49 15.34
N ALA A 52 2.93 1.74 16.47
CA ALA A 52 3.96 2.78 16.53
C ALA A 52 5.08 2.53 15.52
N ASP A 53 5.47 1.27 15.32
CA ASP A 53 6.52 0.92 14.34
C ASP A 53 6.06 1.22 12.92
N ILE A 54 4.81 0.86 12.59
CA ILE A 54 4.24 1.17 11.27
C ILE A 54 4.20 2.67 11.04
N LEU A 55 3.71 3.44 12.01
CA LEU A 55 3.59 4.90 11.89
C LEU A 55 4.95 5.59 11.79
N ASN A 56 6.00 4.96 12.32
CA ASN A 56 7.37 5.45 12.21
C ASN A 56 8.06 4.97 10.93
N GLY A 57 7.36 4.20 10.08
CA GLY A 57 7.92 3.74 8.82
C GLY A 57 8.91 2.59 8.95
N ASP A 58 8.78 1.76 10.00
CA ASP A 58 9.66 0.62 10.21
C ASP A 58 9.53 -0.39 9.06
N VAL A 59 10.62 -0.62 8.34
CA VAL A 59 10.63 -1.46 7.15
C VAL A 59 10.27 -2.92 7.48
N ASN A 60 10.76 -3.46 8.59
CA ASN A 60 10.43 -4.82 8.98
C ASN A 60 8.95 -5.00 9.23
N SER A 61 8.31 -4.03 9.88
CA SER A 61 6.88 -4.07 10.13
C SER A 61 6.08 -3.95 8.84
N ILE A 62 6.49 -3.06 7.94
CA ILE A 62 5.87 -2.91 6.61
C ILE A 62 5.97 -4.22 5.83
N CYS A 63 7.15 -4.84 5.78
CA CYS A 63 7.36 -6.11 5.08
C CYS A 63 6.61 -7.27 5.72
N THR A 64 6.28 -7.18 7.01
CA THR A 64 5.43 -8.17 7.67
C THR A 64 3.98 -8.04 7.21
N LEU A 65 3.50 -6.82 7.00
CA LEU A 65 2.12 -6.56 6.57
C LEU A 65 1.90 -6.76 5.08
N LEU A 66 2.86 -6.41 4.23
CA LEU A 66 2.65 -6.39 2.78
C LEU A 66 2.18 -7.74 2.21
N PRO A 67 2.71 -8.91 2.62
CA PRO A 67 2.17 -10.18 2.12
C PRO A 67 0.70 -10.41 2.47
N LEU A 68 0.21 -9.76 3.52
CA LEU A 68 -1.18 -9.88 3.98
C LEU A 68 -2.09 -8.82 3.37
N CYS A 69 -1.52 -7.80 2.76
CA CYS A 69 -2.25 -6.62 2.29
C CYS A 69 -2.12 -6.37 0.80
N THR A 70 -1.31 -7.14 0.07
CA THR A 70 -1.12 -6.95 -1.37
C THR A 70 -1.90 -7.96 -2.18
N THR A 71 -2.43 -7.49 -3.32
CA THR A 71 -3.12 -8.34 -4.31
C THR A 71 -2.74 -7.85 -5.70
N ASN A 72 -2.88 -8.75 -6.67
CA ASN A 72 -2.63 -8.47 -8.09
C ASN A 72 -1.27 -7.79 -8.34
N PRO A 73 -0.15 -8.36 -7.88
CA PRO A 73 -0.01 -9.68 -7.25
C PRO A 73 0.06 -9.60 -5.71
N THR A 74 -0.19 -10.74 -5.05
CA THR A 74 0.16 -10.91 -3.65
C THR A 74 1.67 -11.14 -3.56
N LEU A 75 2.37 -10.28 -2.82
CA LEU A 75 3.82 -10.35 -2.70
C LEU A 75 4.21 -11.18 -1.49
N THR A 76 5.16 -12.12 -1.69
CA THR A 76 5.72 -12.90 -0.58
C THR A 76 6.87 -12.14 0.07
N LYS A 77 7.25 -12.54 1.29
CA LYS A 77 8.41 -11.96 1.95
C LYS A 77 9.67 -12.06 1.10
N GLN A 78 9.88 -13.22 0.45
CA GLN A 78 11.05 -13.43 -0.39
C GLN A 78 11.04 -12.49 -1.59
N GLN A 79 9.88 -12.28 -2.21
CA GLN A 79 9.76 -11.35 -3.34
C GLN A 79 10.03 -9.91 -2.90
N LEU A 80 9.56 -9.52 -1.72
CA LEU A 80 9.85 -8.19 -1.17
C LEU A 80 11.35 -8.00 -0.96
N ASP A 81 12.04 -9.03 -0.49
CA ASP A 81 13.47 -8.94 -0.19
C ASP A 81 14.34 -8.93 -1.43
N THR A 82 13.91 -9.61 -2.50
CA THR A 82 14.77 -9.88 -3.66
C THR A 82 14.38 -9.14 -4.93
N LEU A 83 13.10 -8.76 -5.10
CA LEU A 83 12.61 -8.20 -6.36
C LEU A 83 12.17 -6.74 -6.26
N VAL A 84 11.70 -6.31 -5.10
CA VAL A 84 11.06 -5.01 -4.95
C VAL A 84 12.10 -3.95 -4.56
N ASP A 85 12.05 -2.81 -5.26
CA ASP A 85 12.92 -1.67 -4.97
C ASP A 85 12.55 -1.07 -3.61
N PRO A 86 13.56 -0.63 -2.80
CA PRO A 86 13.27 0.00 -1.50
C PRO A 86 12.31 1.19 -1.60
N VAL A 87 12.40 1.99 -2.66
CA VAL A 87 11.48 3.12 -2.86
C VAL A 87 10.04 2.62 -2.94
N ASP A 88 9.81 1.51 -3.63
CA ASP A 88 8.48 0.94 -3.78
C ASP A 88 7.96 0.33 -2.47
N ILE A 89 8.85 -0.23 -1.65
CA ILE A 89 8.50 -0.69 -0.29
C ILE A 89 7.96 0.49 0.52
N ILE A 90 8.64 1.63 0.47
CA ILE A 90 8.23 2.84 1.20
C ILE A 90 6.91 3.36 0.68
N GLN A 91 6.69 3.34 -0.64
CA GLN A 91 5.43 3.79 -1.24
C GLN A 91 4.26 2.91 -0.79
N MET A 92 4.44 1.60 -0.79
CA MET A 92 3.41 0.69 -0.30
C MET A 92 3.18 0.84 1.20
N GLY A 93 4.23 1.08 1.98
CA GLY A 93 4.12 1.38 3.40
C GLY A 93 3.33 2.66 3.67
N SER A 94 3.55 3.68 2.85
CA SER A 94 2.79 4.94 2.93
C SER A 94 1.30 4.70 2.67
N ALA A 95 0.97 3.82 1.73
CA ALA A 95 -0.42 3.45 1.47
C ALA A 95 -1.06 2.81 2.71
N ILE A 96 -0.33 1.89 3.36
CA ILE A 96 -0.81 1.26 4.61
C ILE A 96 -1.06 2.32 5.68
N ILE A 97 -0.11 3.23 5.89
CA ILE A 97 -0.25 4.30 6.90
C ILE A 97 -1.47 5.16 6.61
N THR A 98 -1.71 5.48 5.34
CA THR A 98 -2.89 6.25 4.94
C THR A 98 -4.18 5.53 5.31
N PHE A 99 -4.25 4.20 5.12
CA PHE A 99 -5.43 3.43 5.50
C PHE A 99 -5.69 3.42 7.00
N LEU A 100 -4.70 3.70 7.82
CA LEU A 100 -4.85 3.74 9.28
C LEU A 100 -5.40 5.09 9.76
N GLN A 101 -5.58 6.06 8.86
CA GLN A 101 -6.21 7.34 9.16
C GLN A 101 -7.73 7.21 9.05
N PRO A 102 -8.50 8.02 9.80
CA PRO A 102 -9.95 8.08 9.61
C PRO A 102 -10.33 8.44 8.17
N LYS A 103 -11.45 7.95 7.68
CA LYS A 103 -11.89 8.18 6.30
C LYS A 103 -12.04 9.66 5.97
N SER A 104 -12.47 10.48 6.92
CA SER A 104 -12.55 11.92 6.71
C SER A 104 -11.20 12.56 6.40
N VAL A 105 -10.15 12.11 7.09
CA VAL A 105 -8.78 12.60 6.88
C VAL A 105 -8.26 12.11 5.51
N ARG A 106 -8.50 10.84 5.17
CA ARG A 106 -8.09 10.29 3.86
C ARG A 106 -8.77 11.00 2.70
N ALA A 107 -10.06 11.31 2.83
CA ALA A 107 -10.81 12.03 1.81
C ALA A 107 -10.24 13.43 1.61
N GLU A 108 -9.87 14.12 2.69
CA GLU A 108 -9.24 15.44 2.63
C GLU A 108 -7.88 15.37 1.90
N ILE A 109 -7.05 14.37 2.22
CA ILE A 109 -5.77 14.17 1.54
C ILE A 109 -6.00 13.92 0.05
N ALA A 110 -6.95 13.07 -0.32
CA ALA A 110 -7.24 12.74 -1.71
C ALA A 110 -7.69 13.97 -2.49
N LEU A 111 -8.43 14.89 -1.87
CA LEU A 111 -8.90 16.10 -2.53
C LEU A 111 -7.80 17.15 -2.74
N GLN A 112 -6.68 17.04 -2.01
CA GLN A 112 -5.56 17.95 -2.14
C GLN A 112 -4.55 17.55 -3.22
N GLN A 113 -4.69 16.36 -3.78
CA GLN A 113 -3.75 15.84 -4.79
C GLN A 113 -4.07 16.28 -6.21
#